data_15def49add6c2844ddda4d47031795ce
#
_entry.id   15def49add6c2844ddda4d47031795ce
#
_cell.length_a   1.000
_cell.length_b   1.000
_cell.length_c   1.000
_cell.angle_alpha   90.00
_cell.angle_beta   90.00
_cell.angle_gamma   90.00
#
_symmetry.space_group_name_H-M   'P 1'
#
loop_
_entity.id
_entity.type
_entity.pdbx_description
1 polymer ?
#
loop_
_entity_poly.entity_id
_entity_poly.type
_entity_poly.pdbx_seq_one_letter_code
_entity_poly.pdbx_strand_id
1 'polypeptide(L)'
;MIICDFHNHTCFSADSDSTPESMIEKAIDLGLSYLCMTDHMDLDFPYTELDFTFDVSEYFKKHDELRQIYGDRIQLLTGIELGLQPGVYADLKDLLSKWDFDFVIGSSHLVDRVDPYFPIYWQDKTESAGILRYFETILENVADFDDIDVYGHIDYIVRYAPSKAAHYSYQKYQEILDEIIKTLISKNIGLELNTAGFKYGLGFPNPHMDILKRYRELGGEIITIGSDGHVPEHLAYDFKKVPEILKACGFDHYTIFQKRKAEFIKL
;
A
#
# COMPACT_ATOMS: atom_id res chain seq x y z
N MET A 1 6.37 5.52 19.36
CA MET A 1 6.86 6.22 18.12
C MET A 1 6.89 5.20 17.01
N ILE A 2 6.41 5.54 15.81
CA ILE A 2 6.53 4.64 14.66
C ILE A 2 7.99 4.60 14.21
N ILE A 3 8.52 3.40 14.03
CA ILE A 3 9.95 3.16 13.75
C ILE A 3 10.21 2.59 12.35
N CYS A 4 9.18 2.51 11.51
CA CYS A 4 9.28 1.90 10.19
C CYS A 4 8.42 2.64 9.17
N ASP A 5 8.80 2.58 7.89
CA ASP A 5 7.95 2.93 6.76
C ASP A 5 7.94 1.75 5.79
N PHE A 6 6.76 1.20 5.53
CA PHE A 6 6.55 -0.04 4.77
C PHE A 6 5.89 0.20 3.41
N HIS A 7 5.79 1.47 2.97
CA HIS A 7 5.28 1.81 1.64
C HIS A 7 5.95 3.09 1.15
N ASN A 8 6.92 2.92 0.27
CA ASN A 8 7.63 4.02 -0.37
C ASN A 8 8.29 3.54 -1.66
N HIS A 9 8.54 4.49 -2.56
CA HIS A 9 8.96 4.26 -3.94
C HIS A 9 10.28 4.94 -4.24
N THR A 10 11.03 4.36 -5.17
CA THR A 10 12.31 4.86 -5.65
C THR A 10 12.30 4.96 -7.18
N CYS A 11 13.43 5.25 -7.77
CA CYS A 11 13.58 5.29 -9.24
C CYS A 11 13.39 3.93 -9.93
N PHE A 12 13.04 2.86 -9.22
CA PHE A 12 12.54 1.61 -9.80
C PHE A 12 11.04 1.71 -10.15
N SER A 13 10.31 2.65 -9.55
CA SER A 13 8.93 2.98 -9.92
C SER A 13 8.92 4.08 -10.99
N ALA A 14 8.11 3.95 -12.03
CA ALA A 14 8.07 4.89 -13.15
C ALA A 14 7.66 6.33 -12.79
N ASP A 15 7.08 6.51 -11.62
CA ASP A 15 6.58 7.79 -11.10
C ASP A 15 7.42 8.38 -9.96
N SER A 16 8.63 7.84 -9.75
CA SER A 16 9.60 8.37 -8.78
C SER A 16 10.99 8.53 -9.40
N ASP A 17 11.58 9.71 -9.23
CA ASP A 17 12.98 9.99 -9.59
C ASP A 17 13.93 9.85 -8.40
N SER A 18 13.43 9.44 -7.22
CA SER A 18 14.20 9.38 -5.99
C SER A 18 15.14 8.18 -5.97
N THR A 19 16.43 8.41 -5.73
CA THR A 19 17.36 7.29 -5.57
C THR A 19 17.09 6.54 -4.26
N PRO A 20 17.28 5.21 -4.22
CA PRO A 20 17.18 4.45 -2.98
C PRO A 20 18.02 5.05 -1.85
N GLU A 21 19.23 5.53 -2.16
CA GLU A 21 20.11 6.18 -1.20
C GLU A 21 19.48 7.43 -0.57
N SER A 22 18.82 8.27 -1.38
CA SER A 22 18.16 9.48 -0.86
C SER A 22 17.02 9.17 0.10
N MET A 23 16.26 8.11 -0.18
CA MET A 23 15.18 7.63 0.68
C MET A 23 15.76 7.04 1.98
N ILE A 24 16.85 6.25 1.90
CA ILE A 24 17.52 5.67 3.07
C ILE A 24 18.10 6.75 3.98
N GLU A 25 18.85 7.72 3.42
CA GLU A 25 19.41 8.81 4.22
C GLU A 25 18.32 9.60 4.94
N LYS A 26 17.20 9.85 4.26
CA LYS A 26 16.04 10.51 4.87
C LYS A 26 15.42 9.67 5.98
N ALA A 27 15.29 8.36 5.80
CA ALA A 27 14.77 7.46 6.83
C ALA A 27 15.65 7.47 8.10
N ILE A 28 16.97 7.47 7.92
CA ILE A 28 17.95 7.59 9.00
C ILE A 28 17.81 8.93 9.71
N ASP A 29 17.71 10.04 8.96
CA ASP A 29 17.53 11.39 9.53
C ASP A 29 16.22 11.51 10.34
N LEU A 30 15.18 10.79 9.94
CA LEU A 30 13.90 10.71 10.67
C LEU A 30 13.97 9.77 11.88
N GLY A 31 15.07 9.02 12.07
CA GLY A 31 15.23 8.07 13.16
C GLY A 31 14.43 6.78 13.00
N LEU A 32 14.11 6.40 11.76
CA LEU A 32 13.48 5.10 11.49
C LEU A 32 14.49 3.98 11.71
N SER A 33 14.02 2.86 12.25
CA SER A 33 14.80 1.64 12.44
C SER A 33 14.69 0.67 11.27
N TYR A 34 13.57 0.76 10.52
CA TYR A 34 13.26 -0.09 9.37
C TYR A 34 12.78 0.77 8.20
N LEU A 35 13.25 0.45 7.01
CA LEU A 35 12.72 0.95 5.75
C LEU A 35 12.48 -0.23 4.82
N CYS A 36 11.25 -0.39 4.35
CA CYS A 36 10.88 -1.37 3.34
C CYS A 36 10.54 -0.63 2.05
N MET A 37 11.42 -0.70 1.05
CA MET A 37 11.11 -0.16 -0.28
C MET A 37 10.16 -1.10 -0.99
N THR A 38 9.11 -0.54 -1.61
CA THR A 38 7.98 -1.28 -2.19
C THR A 38 7.63 -0.71 -3.55
N ASP A 39 8.62 -0.69 -4.44
CA ASP A 39 8.44 -0.15 -5.78
C ASP A 39 7.34 -0.90 -6.55
N HIS A 40 6.69 -0.18 -7.47
CA HIS A 40 5.56 -0.67 -8.26
C HIS A 40 5.93 -1.83 -9.19
N MET A 41 5.05 -2.84 -9.23
CA MET A 41 5.06 -3.89 -10.24
C MET A 41 3.63 -4.07 -10.76
N ASP A 42 3.26 -3.23 -11.73
CA ASP A 42 1.95 -3.25 -12.38
C ASP A 42 2.06 -3.89 -13.77
N LEU A 43 1.97 -5.21 -13.83
CA LEU A 43 2.05 -5.94 -15.08
C LEU A 43 0.86 -5.61 -15.99
N ASP A 44 1.11 -5.54 -17.30
CA ASP A 44 0.10 -5.26 -18.32
C ASP A 44 -0.62 -3.91 -18.09
N PHE A 45 0.14 -2.89 -17.62
CA PHE A 45 -0.40 -1.55 -17.43
C PHE A 45 -0.78 -0.93 -18.80
N PRO A 46 -2.00 -0.42 -18.99
CA PRO A 46 -2.53 -0.11 -20.31
C PRO A 46 -1.97 1.18 -20.95
N TYR A 47 -1.24 1.99 -20.20
CA TYR A 47 -0.71 3.26 -20.65
C TYR A 47 0.77 3.10 -20.98
N THR A 48 1.10 2.97 -22.27
CA THR A 48 2.44 2.64 -22.78
C THR A 48 3.52 3.70 -22.53
N GLU A 49 3.12 4.89 -22.07
CA GLU A 49 4.04 5.98 -21.74
C GLU A 49 4.69 5.79 -20.36
N LEU A 50 4.13 4.92 -19.52
CA LEU A 50 4.61 4.60 -18.18
C LEU A 50 4.80 3.09 -18.08
N ASP A 51 6.02 2.65 -17.80
CA ASP A 51 6.33 1.25 -17.53
C ASP A 51 6.51 1.06 -16.03
N PHE A 52 5.48 0.57 -15.36
CA PHE A 52 5.51 0.25 -13.93
C PHE A 52 6.06 -1.16 -13.68
N THR A 53 7.06 -1.57 -14.46
CA THR A 53 7.83 -2.79 -14.21
C THR A 53 9.32 -2.47 -14.11
N PHE A 54 10.07 -3.32 -13.44
CA PHE A 54 11.51 -3.18 -13.31
C PHE A 54 12.22 -4.54 -13.35
N ASP A 55 13.53 -4.56 -13.59
CA ASP A 55 14.34 -5.76 -13.46
C ASP A 55 14.52 -6.14 -11.98
N VAL A 56 13.83 -7.20 -11.57
CA VAL A 56 13.84 -7.67 -10.18
C VAL A 56 15.23 -8.15 -9.75
N SER A 57 16.05 -8.68 -10.66
CA SER A 57 17.43 -9.07 -10.36
C SER A 57 18.30 -7.86 -10.02
N GLU A 58 18.16 -6.78 -10.79
CA GLU A 58 18.85 -5.51 -10.51
C GLU A 58 18.35 -4.88 -9.20
N TYR A 59 17.05 -4.97 -8.93
CA TYR A 59 16.44 -4.49 -7.69
C TYR A 59 17.04 -5.19 -6.46
N PHE A 60 17.04 -6.51 -6.43
CA PHE A 60 17.65 -7.29 -5.34
C PHE A 60 19.14 -7.02 -5.17
N LYS A 61 19.87 -6.99 -6.29
CA LYS A 61 21.29 -6.64 -6.28
C LYS A 61 21.56 -5.28 -5.65
N LYS A 62 20.76 -4.27 -6.04
CA LYS A 62 20.86 -2.91 -5.48
C LYS A 62 20.59 -2.92 -3.97
N HIS A 63 19.55 -3.63 -3.53
CA HIS A 63 19.23 -3.75 -2.11
C HIS A 63 20.35 -4.42 -1.30
N ASP A 64 20.99 -5.45 -1.86
CA ASP A 64 22.13 -6.10 -1.20
C ASP A 64 23.33 -5.17 -1.07
N GLU A 65 23.63 -4.38 -2.10
CA GLU A 65 24.67 -3.34 -2.04
C GLU A 65 24.35 -2.28 -0.95
N LEU A 66 23.10 -1.83 -0.91
CA LEU A 66 22.65 -0.84 0.08
C LEU A 66 22.67 -1.39 1.52
N ARG A 67 22.31 -2.66 1.73
CA ARG A 67 22.46 -3.31 3.04
C ARG A 67 23.91 -3.36 3.52
N GLN A 68 24.87 -3.52 2.63
CA GLN A 68 26.31 -3.48 3.00
C GLN A 68 26.76 -2.07 3.41
N ILE A 69 26.17 -1.02 2.85
CA ILE A 69 26.52 0.37 3.11
C ILE A 69 25.83 0.91 4.36
N TYR A 70 24.53 0.60 4.53
CA TYR A 70 23.67 1.25 5.52
C TYR A 70 23.20 0.32 6.64
N GLY A 71 23.49 -0.99 6.58
CA GLY A 71 22.95 -1.98 7.50
C GLY A 71 23.28 -1.77 8.98
N ASP A 72 24.35 -1.05 9.28
CA ASP A 72 24.70 -0.65 10.65
C ASP A 72 23.87 0.52 11.19
N ARG A 73 23.14 1.22 10.31
CA ARG A 73 22.37 2.45 10.62
C ARG A 73 20.87 2.23 10.58
N ILE A 74 20.40 1.38 9.67
CA ILE A 74 18.98 1.10 9.45
C ILE A 74 18.81 -0.30 8.87
N GLN A 75 17.75 -0.99 9.26
CA GLN A 75 17.40 -2.28 8.64
C GLN A 75 16.62 -2.06 7.35
N LEU A 76 17.23 -2.45 6.22
CA LEU A 76 16.63 -2.35 4.89
C LEU A 76 15.94 -3.66 4.52
N LEU A 77 14.68 -3.57 4.18
CA LEU A 77 13.83 -4.67 3.74
C LEU A 77 13.49 -4.51 2.26
N THR A 78 13.44 -5.62 1.55
CA THR A 78 13.06 -5.64 0.14
C THR A 78 11.59 -6.01 0.04
N GLY A 79 10.77 -5.03 -0.26
CA GLY A 79 9.35 -5.23 -0.52
C GLY A 79 9.01 -5.02 -1.99
N ILE A 80 7.72 -5.11 -2.29
CA ILE A 80 7.15 -4.83 -3.61
C ILE A 80 5.69 -4.43 -3.45
N GLU A 81 5.21 -3.50 -4.27
CA GLU A 81 3.79 -3.23 -4.43
C GLU A 81 3.30 -3.77 -5.77
N LEU A 82 2.40 -4.74 -5.71
CA LEU A 82 1.84 -5.41 -6.88
C LEU A 82 0.52 -4.74 -7.30
N GLY A 83 0.43 -4.30 -8.54
CA GLY A 83 -0.83 -3.90 -9.16
C GLY A 83 -1.67 -5.12 -9.52
N LEU A 84 -2.71 -5.37 -8.74
CA LEU A 84 -3.59 -6.52 -8.93
C LEU A 84 -4.66 -6.22 -9.98
N GLN A 85 -4.76 -7.09 -10.98
CA GLN A 85 -5.82 -7.07 -11.99
C GLN A 85 -6.01 -8.45 -12.60
N PRO A 86 -7.21 -8.76 -13.16
CA PRO A 86 -7.43 -10.02 -13.88
C PRO A 86 -6.43 -10.19 -15.03
N GLY A 87 -5.93 -11.41 -15.18
CA GLY A 87 -5.02 -11.78 -16.27
C GLY A 87 -3.54 -11.82 -15.91
N VAL A 88 -3.10 -11.15 -14.81
CA VAL A 88 -1.68 -11.14 -14.42
C VAL A 88 -1.34 -12.01 -13.21
N TYR A 89 -2.31 -12.63 -12.55
CA TYR A 89 -2.08 -13.37 -11.30
C TYR A 89 -1.09 -14.53 -11.42
N ALA A 90 -1.09 -15.23 -12.56
CA ALA A 90 -0.15 -16.33 -12.79
C ALA A 90 1.29 -15.82 -12.88
N ASP A 91 1.50 -14.69 -13.56
CA ASP A 91 2.82 -14.07 -13.73
C ASP A 91 3.31 -13.47 -12.40
N LEU A 92 2.42 -12.87 -11.60
CA LEU A 92 2.74 -12.39 -10.26
C LEU A 92 3.13 -13.55 -9.31
N LYS A 93 2.42 -14.69 -9.35
CA LYS A 93 2.80 -15.88 -8.57
C LYS A 93 4.15 -16.44 -9.01
N ASP A 94 4.41 -16.49 -10.30
CA ASP A 94 5.70 -16.92 -10.86
C ASP A 94 6.83 -15.99 -10.39
N LEU A 95 6.60 -14.68 -10.42
CA LEU A 95 7.55 -13.67 -9.92
C LEU A 95 7.86 -13.90 -8.43
N LEU A 96 6.83 -13.96 -7.58
CA LEU A 96 6.99 -14.15 -6.14
C LEU A 96 7.66 -15.50 -5.79
N SER A 97 7.48 -16.54 -6.62
CA SER A 97 8.12 -17.84 -6.41
C SER A 97 9.63 -17.83 -6.66
N LYS A 98 10.15 -16.85 -7.37
CA LYS A 98 11.56 -16.74 -7.77
C LYS A 98 12.39 -15.84 -6.88
N TRP A 99 11.75 -14.97 -6.08
CA TRP A 99 12.42 -13.94 -5.33
C TRP A 99 11.94 -13.87 -3.88
N ASP A 100 12.89 -13.83 -2.95
CA ASP A 100 12.64 -13.84 -1.51
C ASP A 100 12.35 -12.41 -0.99
N PHE A 101 11.18 -11.84 -1.33
CA PHE A 101 10.74 -10.56 -0.77
C PHE A 101 10.52 -10.66 0.73
N ASP A 102 10.81 -9.57 1.45
CA ASP A 102 10.50 -9.44 2.87
C ASP A 102 9.03 -9.09 3.09
N PHE A 103 8.40 -8.38 2.14
CA PHE A 103 7.05 -7.86 2.25
C PHE A 103 6.41 -7.65 0.87
N VAL A 104 5.13 -7.95 0.75
CA VAL A 104 4.36 -7.79 -0.48
C VAL A 104 3.05 -7.07 -0.20
N ILE A 105 2.86 -5.92 -0.83
CA ILE A 105 1.59 -5.18 -0.86
C ILE A 105 0.84 -5.60 -2.13
N GLY A 106 -0.45 -5.88 -2.02
CA GLY A 106 -1.35 -5.95 -3.17
C GLY A 106 -2.22 -4.72 -3.23
N SER A 107 -2.29 -4.07 -4.37
CA SER A 107 -3.06 -2.83 -4.57
C SER A 107 -3.92 -2.90 -5.84
N SER A 108 -5.01 -2.16 -5.88
CA SER A 108 -5.81 -1.97 -7.10
C SER A 108 -5.56 -0.57 -7.64
N HIS A 109 -4.76 -0.48 -8.70
CA HIS A 109 -4.50 0.79 -9.40
C HIS A 109 -5.42 0.98 -10.60
N LEU A 110 -5.94 -0.11 -11.15
CA LEU A 110 -6.83 -0.13 -12.31
C LEU A 110 -8.21 -0.67 -11.95
N VAL A 111 -9.23 -0.11 -12.56
CA VAL A 111 -10.61 -0.62 -12.55
C VAL A 111 -11.03 -0.81 -14.00
N ASP A 112 -11.35 -2.06 -14.39
CA ASP A 112 -11.69 -2.40 -15.77
C ASP A 112 -10.64 -1.86 -16.77
N ARG A 113 -9.35 -1.99 -16.44
CA ARG A 113 -8.17 -1.50 -17.18
C ARG A 113 -8.07 0.02 -17.32
N VAL A 114 -8.77 0.79 -16.50
CA VAL A 114 -8.68 2.26 -16.49
C VAL A 114 -8.20 2.72 -15.12
N ASP A 115 -7.17 3.55 -15.09
CA ASP A 115 -6.70 4.16 -13.85
C ASP A 115 -7.67 5.29 -13.44
N PRO A 116 -8.22 5.25 -12.21
CA PRO A 116 -9.09 6.29 -11.67
C PRO A 116 -8.45 7.69 -11.58
N TYR A 117 -7.13 7.77 -11.67
CA TYR A 117 -6.41 9.05 -11.81
C TYR A 117 -6.88 9.83 -13.04
N PHE A 118 -7.21 9.15 -14.13
CA PHE A 118 -7.62 9.79 -15.37
C PHE A 118 -9.10 10.17 -15.37
N PRO A 119 -9.46 11.39 -15.83
CA PRO A 119 -10.87 11.84 -15.88
C PRO A 119 -11.80 10.92 -16.67
N ILE A 120 -11.27 10.15 -17.62
CA ILE A 120 -12.04 9.21 -18.43
C ILE A 120 -12.72 8.13 -17.57
N TYR A 121 -12.09 7.74 -16.45
CA TYR A 121 -12.70 6.78 -15.52
C TYR A 121 -14.05 7.25 -14.97
N TRP A 122 -14.18 8.56 -14.73
CA TRP A 122 -15.35 9.18 -14.10
C TRP A 122 -16.45 9.57 -15.10
N GLN A 123 -16.17 9.44 -16.41
CA GLN A 123 -17.17 9.75 -17.44
C GLN A 123 -18.27 8.67 -17.45
N ASP A 124 -19.48 9.09 -17.79
CA ASP A 124 -20.67 8.23 -17.99
C ASP A 124 -21.10 7.41 -16.77
N LYS A 125 -20.60 7.73 -15.57
CA LYS A 125 -21.01 7.11 -14.30
C LYS A 125 -21.15 8.14 -13.19
N THR A 126 -21.99 7.84 -12.20
CA THR A 126 -21.99 8.65 -10.98
C THR A 126 -20.73 8.36 -10.17
N GLU A 127 -20.27 9.34 -9.39
CA GLU A 127 -19.13 9.15 -8.49
C GLU A 127 -19.33 7.94 -7.56
N SER A 128 -20.55 7.78 -7.03
CA SER A 128 -20.86 6.65 -6.15
C SER A 128 -20.74 5.30 -6.86
N ALA A 129 -21.14 5.21 -8.13
CA ALA A 129 -20.98 4.00 -8.91
C ALA A 129 -19.51 3.71 -9.24
N GLY A 130 -18.71 4.76 -9.51
CA GLY A 130 -17.28 4.61 -9.73
C GLY A 130 -16.55 4.09 -8.48
N ILE A 131 -16.84 4.64 -7.31
CA ILE A 131 -16.27 4.18 -6.04
C ILE A 131 -16.72 2.76 -5.71
N LEU A 132 -17.99 2.43 -5.92
CA LEU A 132 -18.50 1.06 -5.71
C LEU A 132 -17.79 0.06 -6.63
N ARG A 133 -17.66 0.37 -7.92
CA ARG A 133 -16.97 -0.50 -8.88
C ARG A 133 -15.50 -0.77 -8.49
N TYR A 134 -14.83 0.25 -7.94
CA TYR A 134 -13.48 0.08 -7.41
C TYR A 134 -13.45 -0.93 -6.25
N PHE A 135 -14.38 -0.86 -5.31
CA PHE A 135 -14.45 -1.85 -4.22
C PHE A 135 -14.81 -3.25 -4.72
N GLU A 136 -15.68 -3.36 -5.74
CA GLU A 136 -15.95 -4.64 -6.40
C GLU A 136 -14.68 -5.22 -7.03
N THR A 137 -13.86 -4.39 -7.68
CA THR A 137 -12.56 -4.80 -8.23
C THR A 137 -11.61 -5.31 -7.14
N ILE A 138 -11.57 -4.68 -5.96
CA ILE A 138 -10.80 -5.19 -4.84
C ILE A 138 -11.29 -6.59 -4.44
N LEU A 139 -12.58 -6.77 -4.29
CA LEU A 139 -13.16 -8.05 -3.91
C LEU A 139 -12.85 -9.14 -4.94
N GLU A 140 -12.95 -8.83 -6.24
CA GLU A 140 -12.54 -9.71 -7.33
C GLU A 140 -11.06 -10.08 -7.22
N ASN A 141 -10.18 -9.10 -7.03
CA ASN A 141 -8.73 -9.32 -6.91
C ASN A 141 -8.40 -10.22 -5.72
N VAL A 142 -8.94 -9.94 -4.54
CA VAL A 142 -8.63 -10.76 -3.35
C VAL A 142 -9.29 -12.14 -3.37
N ALA A 143 -10.35 -12.35 -4.17
CA ALA A 143 -10.91 -13.66 -4.37
C ALA A 143 -9.94 -14.59 -5.12
N ASP A 144 -9.26 -14.05 -6.15
CA ASP A 144 -8.45 -14.81 -7.10
C ASP A 144 -6.95 -14.79 -6.77
N PHE A 145 -6.48 -13.79 -6.00
CA PHE A 145 -5.06 -13.66 -5.63
C PHE A 145 -4.90 -13.39 -4.13
N ASP A 146 -4.14 -14.22 -3.44
CA ASP A 146 -3.94 -14.20 -2.00
C ASP A 146 -2.47 -14.26 -1.55
N ASP A 147 -1.51 -14.23 -2.49
CA ASP A 147 -0.08 -14.26 -2.18
C ASP A 147 0.47 -12.85 -1.89
N ILE A 148 -0.20 -12.15 -0.99
CA ILE A 148 0.17 -10.82 -0.48
C ILE A 148 0.12 -10.81 1.04
N ASP A 149 0.87 -9.90 1.67
CA ASP A 149 0.88 -9.76 3.14
C ASP A 149 -0.19 -8.77 3.63
N VAL A 150 -0.38 -7.68 2.89
CA VAL A 150 -1.41 -6.68 3.17
C VAL A 150 -2.05 -6.17 1.89
N TYR A 151 -3.25 -5.63 2.01
CA TYR A 151 -3.88 -4.84 0.95
C TYR A 151 -3.57 -3.36 1.19
N GLY A 152 -2.96 -2.71 0.19
CA GLY A 152 -2.57 -1.30 0.23
C GLY A 152 -3.78 -0.37 0.15
N HIS A 153 -3.70 0.77 0.76
CA HIS A 153 -4.59 1.95 0.65
C HIS A 153 -6.00 1.67 0.09
N ILE A 154 -6.74 0.77 0.72
CA ILE A 154 -7.99 0.15 0.24
C ILE A 154 -9.06 1.13 -0.28
N ASP A 155 -9.05 2.39 0.13
CA ASP A 155 -9.94 3.45 -0.38
C ASP A 155 -9.19 4.52 -1.22
N TYR A 156 -8.10 4.13 -1.85
CA TYR A 156 -7.28 4.93 -2.75
C TYR A 156 -8.10 5.75 -3.77
N ILE A 157 -9.17 5.18 -4.32
CA ILE A 157 -10.07 5.81 -5.28
C ILE A 157 -10.57 7.20 -4.83
N VAL A 158 -10.68 7.42 -3.51
CA VAL A 158 -11.21 8.67 -2.94
C VAL A 158 -10.28 9.87 -3.24
N ARG A 159 -8.98 9.60 -3.46
CA ARG A 159 -8.01 10.65 -3.85
C ARG A 159 -8.40 11.34 -5.16
N TYR A 160 -9.00 10.59 -6.08
CA TYR A 160 -9.30 10.99 -7.46
C TYR A 160 -10.79 11.19 -7.73
N ALA A 161 -11.65 10.86 -6.76
CA ALA A 161 -13.07 11.10 -6.87
C ALA A 161 -13.37 12.60 -7.12
N PRO A 162 -14.30 12.95 -8.00
CA PRO A 162 -14.62 14.34 -8.35
C PRO A 162 -14.89 15.24 -7.15
N SER A 163 -15.56 14.73 -6.11
CA SER A 163 -15.82 15.46 -4.87
C SER A 163 -14.80 15.15 -3.76
N LYS A 164 -13.78 14.32 -4.05
CA LYS A 164 -12.85 13.79 -3.05
C LYS A 164 -13.62 13.19 -1.87
N ALA A 165 -13.23 13.57 -0.64
CA ALA A 165 -13.85 13.04 0.58
C ALA A 165 -15.25 13.63 0.91
N ALA A 166 -15.74 14.65 0.19
CA ALA A 166 -16.94 15.37 0.59
C ALA A 166 -18.21 14.51 0.67
N HIS A 167 -18.30 13.45 -0.13
CA HIS A 167 -19.44 12.54 -0.18
C HIS A 167 -19.07 11.09 0.08
N TYR A 168 -17.87 10.87 0.64
CA TYR A 168 -17.36 9.56 1.00
C TYR A 168 -17.61 9.26 2.48
N SER A 169 -18.07 8.05 2.76
CA SER A 169 -18.11 7.50 4.12
C SER A 169 -18.15 5.97 4.07
N TYR A 170 -17.61 5.32 5.10
CA TYR A 170 -17.70 3.87 5.25
C TYR A 170 -19.15 3.38 5.17
N GLN A 171 -20.09 4.05 5.86
CA GLN A 171 -21.51 3.65 5.92
C GLN A 171 -22.15 3.55 4.56
N LYS A 172 -21.74 4.38 3.61
CA LYS A 172 -22.29 4.38 2.24
C LYS A 172 -21.92 3.12 1.46
N TYR A 173 -20.78 2.49 1.79
CA TYR A 173 -20.25 1.33 1.10
C TYR A 173 -20.04 0.15 2.06
N GLN A 174 -20.74 0.15 3.20
CA GLN A 174 -20.50 -0.78 4.30
C GLN A 174 -20.59 -2.24 3.86
N GLU A 175 -21.59 -2.62 3.06
CA GLU A 175 -21.80 -4.00 2.66
C GLU A 175 -20.60 -4.57 1.93
N ILE A 176 -20.13 -3.89 0.90
CA ILE A 176 -18.97 -4.33 0.12
C ILE A 176 -17.65 -4.25 0.92
N LEU A 177 -17.46 -3.19 1.71
CA LEU A 177 -16.27 -3.04 2.55
C LEU A 177 -16.19 -4.11 3.62
N ASP A 178 -17.31 -4.46 4.27
CA ASP A 178 -17.37 -5.55 5.24
C ASP A 178 -17.05 -6.91 4.58
N GLU A 179 -17.48 -7.14 3.34
CA GLU A 179 -17.17 -8.35 2.59
C GLU A 179 -15.68 -8.43 2.24
N ILE A 180 -15.09 -7.34 1.74
CA ILE A 180 -13.65 -7.25 1.49
C ILE A 180 -12.87 -7.54 2.78
N ILE A 181 -13.17 -6.84 3.87
CA ILE A 181 -12.49 -6.99 5.15
C ILE A 181 -12.56 -8.44 5.65
N LYS A 182 -13.74 -9.07 5.61
CA LYS A 182 -13.90 -10.47 6.02
C LYS A 182 -13.10 -11.42 5.14
N THR A 183 -13.04 -11.15 3.84
CA THR A 183 -12.25 -11.94 2.88
C THR A 183 -10.77 -11.84 3.20
N LEU A 184 -10.25 -10.63 3.40
CA LEU A 184 -8.84 -10.39 3.78
C LEU A 184 -8.50 -11.13 5.08
N ILE A 185 -9.31 -10.97 6.13
CA ILE A 185 -9.09 -11.65 7.43
C ILE A 185 -9.10 -13.17 7.25
N SER A 186 -10.04 -13.72 6.48
CA SER A 186 -10.13 -15.17 6.26
C SER A 186 -8.92 -15.76 5.55
N LYS A 187 -8.22 -14.93 4.75
CA LYS A 187 -6.99 -15.29 4.02
C LYS A 187 -5.72 -14.89 4.77
N ASN A 188 -5.84 -14.37 6.01
CA ASN A 188 -4.72 -13.86 6.80
C ASN A 188 -3.96 -12.71 6.11
N ILE A 189 -4.63 -11.92 5.31
CA ILE A 189 -4.11 -10.71 4.67
C ILE A 189 -4.43 -9.51 5.55
N GLY A 190 -3.42 -8.68 5.82
CA GLY A 190 -3.56 -7.47 6.62
C GLY A 190 -4.11 -6.28 5.85
N LEU A 191 -4.25 -5.16 6.54
CA LEU A 191 -4.47 -3.85 5.94
C LEU A 191 -3.25 -2.96 6.13
N GLU A 192 -3.11 -2.01 5.25
CA GLU A 192 -2.20 -0.89 5.42
C GLU A 192 -2.93 0.30 6.04
N LEU A 193 -2.26 1.05 6.93
CA LEU A 193 -2.56 2.45 7.23
C LEU A 193 -1.59 3.31 6.41
N ASN A 194 -2.08 3.91 5.34
CA ASN A 194 -1.31 4.73 4.43
C ASN A 194 -1.57 6.22 4.71
N THR A 195 -0.52 6.95 5.07
CA THR A 195 -0.67 8.34 5.48
C THR A 195 -0.74 9.33 4.32
N ALA A 196 -0.55 8.89 3.07
CA ALA A 196 -0.68 9.75 1.90
C ALA A 196 -2.06 10.41 1.77
N GLY A 197 -3.11 9.82 2.35
CA GLY A 197 -4.43 10.47 2.43
C GLY A 197 -4.37 11.88 3.02
N PHE A 198 -3.54 12.11 4.02
CA PHE A 198 -3.30 13.46 4.56
C PHE A 198 -2.58 14.36 3.56
N LYS A 199 -1.56 13.83 2.88
CA LYS A 199 -0.79 14.53 1.85
C LYS A 199 -1.68 14.99 0.69
N TYR A 200 -2.65 14.16 0.30
CA TYR A 200 -3.63 14.46 -0.75
C TYR A 200 -4.80 15.32 -0.27
N GLY A 201 -4.82 15.73 1.00
CA GLY A 201 -5.81 16.65 1.55
C GLY A 201 -7.16 16.02 1.84
N LEU A 202 -7.22 14.70 2.05
CA LEU A 202 -8.45 14.01 2.44
C LEU A 202 -8.84 14.28 3.91
N GLY A 203 -7.86 14.65 4.76
CA GLY A 203 -8.07 14.88 6.19
C GLY A 203 -8.01 13.58 7.02
N PHE A 204 -7.82 12.44 6.39
CA PHE A 204 -7.68 11.11 7.00
C PHE A 204 -6.67 10.25 6.22
N PRO A 205 -6.17 9.14 6.80
CA PRO A 205 -5.32 8.20 6.07
C PRO A 205 -6.13 7.37 5.07
N ASN A 206 -5.47 6.64 4.18
CA ASN A 206 -6.09 5.54 3.43
C ASN A 206 -5.76 4.21 4.13
N PRO A 207 -6.79 3.43 4.56
CA PRO A 207 -8.20 3.78 4.49
C PRO A 207 -8.67 4.74 5.58
N HIS A 208 -9.90 5.27 5.39
CA HIS A 208 -10.60 6.06 6.40
C HIS A 208 -10.68 5.33 7.75
N MET A 209 -10.60 6.07 8.84
CA MET A 209 -10.52 5.50 10.19
C MET A 209 -11.70 4.58 10.55
N ASP A 210 -12.89 4.81 9.99
CA ASP A 210 -14.04 3.92 10.22
C ASP A 210 -13.81 2.51 9.62
N ILE A 211 -13.05 2.40 8.52
CA ILE A 211 -12.67 1.12 7.93
C ILE A 211 -11.65 0.41 8.81
N LEU A 212 -10.62 1.13 9.30
CA LEU A 212 -9.62 0.59 10.22
C LEU A 212 -10.28 0.07 11.50
N LYS A 213 -11.19 0.85 12.07
CA LYS A 213 -11.98 0.46 13.24
C LYS A 213 -12.80 -0.79 12.96
N ARG A 214 -13.49 -0.82 11.81
CA ARG A 214 -14.31 -1.98 11.42
C ARG A 214 -13.47 -3.23 11.20
N TYR A 215 -12.29 -3.09 10.59
CA TYR A 215 -11.34 -4.18 10.42
C TYR A 215 -10.95 -4.79 11.79
N ARG A 216 -10.64 -3.93 12.77
CA ARG A 216 -10.33 -4.37 14.13
C ARG A 216 -11.53 -5.03 14.83
N GLU A 217 -12.73 -4.49 14.68
CA GLU A 217 -13.97 -5.04 15.22
C GLU A 217 -14.28 -6.45 14.69
N LEU A 218 -13.95 -6.70 13.41
CA LEU A 218 -14.15 -7.99 12.75
C LEU A 218 -13.03 -9.00 13.05
N GLY A 219 -12.02 -8.63 13.85
CA GLY A 219 -10.94 -9.50 14.29
C GLY A 219 -9.64 -9.34 13.49
N GLY A 220 -9.52 -8.32 12.66
CA GLY A 220 -8.26 -7.98 11.97
C GLY A 220 -7.20 -7.50 12.97
N GLU A 221 -5.98 -8.00 12.82
CA GLU A 221 -4.85 -7.67 13.70
C GLU A 221 -3.63 -7.15 12.95
N ILE A 222 -3.42 -7.59 11.71
CA ILE A 222 -2.27 -7.21 10.90
C ILE A 222 -2.51 -5.83 10.29
N ILE A 223 -1.76 -4.83 10.74
CA ILE A 223 -1.83 -3.45 10.23
C ILE A 223 -0.42 -2.89 10.03
N THR A 224 0.00 -2.65 8.78
CA THR A 224 1.25 -1.98 8.46
C THR A 224 1.08 -0.48 8.35
N ILE A 225 2.18 0.25 8.33
CA ILE A 225 2.17 1.71 8.21
C ILE A 225 3.05 2.09 7.02
N GLY A 226 2.47 2.85 6.10
CA GLY A 226 3.15 3.36 4.92
C GLY A 226 2.90 4.85 4.68
N SER A 227 3.89 5.54 4.12
CA SER A 227 3.75 6.94 3.70
C SER A 227 3.41 7.09 2.23
N ASP A 228 3.61 6.06 1.43
CA ASP A 228 3.47 6.10 -0.02
C ASP A 228 4.31 7.25 -0.61
N GLY A 229 5.55 7.32 -0.08
CA GLY A 229 6.47 8.39 -0.38
C GLY A 229 7.23 8.15 -1.68
N HIS A 230 7.11 9.04 -2.66
CA HIS A 230 7.83 9.00 -3.93
C HIS A 230 9.01 9.98 -3.96
N VAL A 231 9.16 10.77 -2.89
CA VAL A 231 10.29 11.70 -2.67
C VAL A 231 10.67 11.67 -1.19
N PRO A 232 11.94 11.97 -0.84
CA PRO A 232 12.39 11.94 0.55
C PRO A 232 11.54 12.78 1.52
N GLU A 233 11.01 13.91 1.06
CA GLU A 233 10.16 14.81 1.86
C GLU A 233 8.82 14.18 2.25
N HIS A 234 8.38 13.16 1.52
CA HIS A 234 7.14 12.46 1.79
C HIS A 234 7.30 11.23 2.69
N LEU A 235 8.54 10.79 2.94
CA LEU A 235 8.82 9.65 3.80
C LEU A 235 8.32 9.91 5.23
N ALA A 236 7.66 8.92 5.82
CA ALA A 236 7.03 8.99 7.13
C ALA A 236 6.09 10.23 7.30
N TYR A 237 5.42 10.63 6.23
CA TYR A 237 4.53 11.80 6.23
C TYR A 237 3.47 11.69 7.32
N ASP A 238 3.41 12.66 8.23
CA ASP A 238 2.43 12.70 9.33
C ASP A 238 2.39 11.48 10.28
N PHE A 239 3.44 10.66 10.34
CA PHE A 239 3.54 9.48 11.21
C PHE A 239 3.32 9.78 12.69
N LYS A 240 3.55 11.04 13.12
CA LYS A 240 3.23 11.49 14.48
C LYS A 240 1.74 11.32 14.86
N LYS A 241 0.83 11.26 13.86
CA LYS A 241 -0.62 11.08 14.07
C LYS A 241 -1.00 9.61 14.23
N VAL A 242 -0.20 8.69 13.69
CA VAL A 242 -0.53 7.26 13.55
C VAL A 242 -0.81 6.57 14.89
N PRO A 243 0.00 6.77 15.96
CA PRO A 243 -0.27 6.09 17.23
C PRO A 243 -1.65 6.42 17.84
N GLU A 244 -2.09 7.68 17.72
CA GLU A 244 -3.39 8.11 18.21
C GLU A 244 -4.53 7.55 17.36
N ILE A 245 -4.35 7.53 16.03
CA ILE A 245 -5.31 6.94 15.09
C ILE A 245 -5.49 5.45 15.38
N LEU A 246 -4.40 4.69 15.45
CA LEU A 246 -4.46 3.26 15.71
C LEU A 246 -5.13 2.95 17.05
N LYS A 247 -4.78 3.67 18.12
CA LYS A 247 -5.43 3.53 19.42
C LYS A 247 -6.93 3.84 19.37
N ALA A 248 -7.32 4.91 18.65
CA ALA A 248 -8.74 5.25 18.48
C ALA A 248 -9.50 4.19 17.67
N CYS A 249 -8.81 3.43 16.81
CA CYS A 249 -9.37 2.30 16.07
C CYS A 249 -9.31 0.97 16.83
N GLY A 250 -8.76 0.94 18.06
CA GLY A 250 -8.73 -0.25 18.92
C GLY A 250 -7.47 -1.12 18.76
N PHE A 251 -6.42 -0.62 18.12
CA PHE A 251 -5.12 -1.29 18.06
C PHE A 251 -4.22 -0.86 19.21
N ASP A 252 -3.42 -1.79 19.72
CA ASP A 252 -2.34 -1.53 20.69
C ASP A 252 -0.94 -1.83 20.11
N HIS A 253 -0.90 -2.24 18.85
CA HIS A 253 0.30 -2.56 18.08
C HIS A 253 0.11 -2.18 16.61
N TYR A 254 1.20 -2.23 15.86
CA TYR A 254 1.25 -2.28 14.39
C TYR A 254 2.18 -3.42 13.96
N THR A 255 2.24 -3.71 12.68
CA THR A 255 2.93 -4.89 12.15
C THR A 255 4.08 -4.45 11.25
N ILE A 256 5.22 -5.12 11.41
CA ILE A 256 6.31 -5.14 10.43
C ILE A 256 6.41 -6.54 9.84
N PHE A 257 7.03 -6.66 8.67
CA PHE A 257 7.27 -7.93 8.02
C PHE A 257 8.75 -8.14 7.75
N GLN A 258 9.24 -9.37 7.96
CA GLN A 258 10.55 -9.81 7.53
C GLN A 258 10.41 -11.22 6.96
N LYS A 259 10.85 -11.44 5.73
CA LYS A 259 10.70 -12.72 5.02
C LYS A 259 9.24 -13.20 5.04
N ARG A 260 8.30 -12.32 4.75
CA ARG A 260 6.86 -12.57 4.75
C ARG A 260 6.28 -13.02 6.10
N LYS A 261 6.99 -12.76 7.21
CA LYS A 261 6.53 -13.09 8.57
C LYS A 261 6.18 -11.84 9.32
N ALA A 262 4.95 -11.80 9.82
CA ALA A 262 4.44 -10.68 10.61
C ALA A 262 5.06 -10.66 12.02
N GLU A 263 5.51 -9.49 12.45
CA GLU A 263 5.98 -9.20 13.79
C GLU A 263 5.21 -8.00 14.34
N PHE A 264 4.64 -8.14 15.54
CA PHE A 264 3.83 -7.10 16.16
C PHE A 264 4.68 -6.17 17.03
N ILE A 265 4.64 -4.89 16.73
CA ILE A 265 5.34 -3.84 17.47
C ILE A 265 4.33 -3.05 18.29
N LYS A 266 4.56 -2.95 19.60
CA LYS A 266 3.67 -2.25 20.52
C LYS A 266 3.71 -0.73 20.28
N LEU A 267 2.52 -0.06 20.35
CA LEU A 267 2.37 1.39 20.19
C LEU A 267 2.92 2.19 21.37
#